data_0d319c2990b111a9e49a402dc9b13863
#
_entry.id   0d319c2990b111a9e49a402dc9b13863
#
_cell.length_a   1.000
_cell.length_b   1.000
_cell.length_c   1.000
_cell.angle_alpha   90.00
_cell.angle_beta   90.00
_cell.angle_gamma   90.00
#
_symmetry.space_group_name_H-M   'P 1'
#
loop_
_entity.id
_entity.type
_entity.pdbx_description
1 polymer ?
#
loop_
_entity_poly.entity_id
_entity_poly.type
_entity_poly.pdbx_seq_one_letter_code
_entity_poly.pdbx_strand_id
1 'polypeptide(L)'
;MKILIAEYAVATGLPGTYAVEGRAMLTILAKSFERLGHAVVYPTAGPAIAAGRAIHLGGCDEDFEALLASSGADAGLVIAPDELLPGFLEILENSTINLGTSPATARLCADKLACTHRLEEAGVPVVEVVDPKDRGPFVLKPQFGCGSERIELVDELPEYLGDRIATKYREGEALSVSLIAAGDRVLPLTINKQLVSIEAGFEYQGGIVPYHTDREEEILRAAKMAALALGLRGYAGIDLVVGDLPRVVDVNPRPTTSIVGIEKVMREELADLILRARFASLPERVTVEGSCEFRKDKLELVSIR
;
A
#
# COMPACT_ATOMS: atom_id res chain seq x y z
N MET A 1 -11.46 19.11 -11.54
CA MET A 1 -9.99 19.19 -11.41
C MET A 1 -9.33 18.31 -12.47
N LYS A 2 -8.10 18.63 -12.85
CA LYS A 2 -7.22 17.73 -13.60
C LYS A 2 -6.36 16.94 -12.59
N ILE A 3 -6.50 15.64 -12.59
CA ILE A 3 -5.83 14.74 -11.63
C ILE A 3 -4.74 13.95 -12.36
N LEU A 4 -3.52 13.97 -11.83
CA LEU A 4 -2.44 13.09 -12.24
C LEU A 4 -2.47 11.82 -11.39
N ILE A 5 -2.52 10.64 -12.03
CA ILE A 5 -2.28 9.36 -11.36
C ILE A 5 -1.01 8.78 -11.95
N ALA A 6 0.07 8.84 -11.19
CA ALA A 6 1.41 8.42 -11.64
C ALA A 6 1.74 7.07 -10.99
N GLU A 7 1.50 5.99 -11.76
CA GLU A 7 1.87 4.63 -11.36
C GLU A 7 3.18 4.25 -12.04
N TYR A 8 4.20 3.97 -11.24
CA TYR A 8 5.59 3.85 -11.67
C TYR A 8 5.82 2.69 -12.63
N ALA A 9 5.29 1.48 -12.34
CA ALA A 9 5.52 0.32 -13.19
C ALA A 9 4.89 0.48 -14.60
N VAL A 10 3.72 1.12 -14.68
CA VAL A 10 3.09 1.46 -15.96
C VAL A 10 3.87 2.56 -16.69
N ALA A 11 4.36 3.55 -15.97
CA ALA A 11 5.09 4.69 -16.53
C ALA A 11 6.45 4.29 -17.11
N THR A 12 7.15 3.37 -16.44
CA THR A 12 8.50 2.91 -16.83
C THR A 12 8.49 1.61 -17.62
N GLY A 13 7.33 0.95 -17.73
CA GLY A 13 7.20 -0.31 -18.46
C GLY A 13 7.82 -1.52 -17.76
N LEU A 14 7.84 -1.52 -16.42
CA LEU A 14 8.30 -2.69 -15.66
C LEU A 14 7.48 -3.94 -16.02
N PRO A 15 8.15 -5.09 -16.24
CA PRO A 15 7.45 -6.31 -16.64
C PRO A 15 6.83 -7.08 -15.48
N GLY A 16 6.15 -8.19 -15.81
CA GLY A 16 5.67 -9.17 -14.84
C GLY A 16 4.49 -8.70 -13.99
N THR A 17 4.46 -9.15 -12.75
CA THR A 17 3.35 -8.88 -11.82
C THR A 17 3.21 -7.40 -11.49
N TYR A 18 4.31 -6.65 -11.43
CA TYR A 18 4.29 -5.20 -11.23
C TYR A 18 3.45 -4.47 -12.27
N ALA A 19 3.62 -4.85 -13.56
CA ALA A 19 2.81 -4.27 -14.64
C ALA A 19 1.32 -4.60 -14.50
N VAL A 20 0.98 -5.84 -14.09
CA VAL A 20 -0.40 -6.29 -13.93
C VAL A 20 -1.08 -5.55 -12.78
N GLU A 21 -0.43 -5.52 -11.62
CA GLU A 21 -0.93 -4.86 -10.41
C GLU A 21 -1.03 -3.35 -10.62
N GLY A 22 0.02 -2.73 -11.16
CA GLY A 22 0.07 -1.30 -11.43
C GLY A 22 -1.04 -0.85 -12.39
N ARG A 23 -1.23 -1.57 -13.50
CA ARG A 23 -2.32 -1.27 -14.46
C ARG A 23 -3.70 -1.41 -13.83
N ALA A 24 -3.91 -2.39 -12.96
CA ALA A 24 -5.19 -2.55 -12.26
C ALA A 24 -5.45 -1.40 -11.30
N MET A 25 -4.50 -1.07 -10.43
CA MET A 25 -4.60 0.06 -9.50
C MET A 25 -4.84 1.38 -10.23
N LEU A 26 -4.05 1.65 -11.27
CA LEU A 26 -4.19 2.83 -12.12
C LEU A 26 -5.59 2.90 -12.76
N THR A 27 -6.07 1.78 -13.34
CA THR A 27 -7.37 1.74 -14.01
C THR A 27 -8.53 1.99 -13.04
N ILE A 28 -8.49 1.39 -11.85
CA ILE A 28 -9.53 1.56 -10.83
C ILE A 28 -9.60 3.01 -10.37
N LEU A 29 -8.45 3.59 -10.02
CA LEU A 29 -8.37 4.97 -9.57
C LEU A 29 -8.79 5.94 -10.67
N ALA A 30 -8.29 5.76 -11.90
CA ALA A 30 -8.65 6.62 -13.02
C ALA A 30 -10.16 6.61 -13.27
N LYS A 31 -10.79 5.43 -13.30
CA LYS A 31 -12.25 5.32 -13.46
C LYS A 31 -13.01 5.97 -12.30
N SER A 32 -12.54 5.80 -11.06
CA SER A 32 -13.17 6.38 -9.89
C SER A 32 -13.14 7.92 -9.93
N PHE A 33 -12.01 8.53 -10.31
CA PHE A 33 -11.93 9.99 -10.50
C PHE A 33 -12.79 10.47 -11.67
N GLU A 34 -12.84 9.74 -12.79
CA GLU A 34 -13.69 10.10 -13.94
C GLU A 34 -15.18 10.04 -13.60
N ARG A 35 -15.64 9.04 -12.82
CA ARG A 35 -17.03 8.94 -12.35
C ARG A 35 -17.45 10.16 -11.53
N LEU A 36 -16.51 10.81 -10.87
CA LEU A 36 -16.73 12.10 -10.15
C LEU A 36 -16.60 13.34 -11.06
N GLY A 37 -16.40 13.18 -12.35
CA GLY A 37 -16.29 14.27 -13.31
C GLY A 37 -14.93 14.96 -13.35
N HIS A 38 -13.86 14.33 -12.82
CA HIS A 38 -12.50 14.86 -12.92
C HIS A 38 -11.82 14.43 -14.23
N ALA A 39 -10.99 15.30 -14.79
CA ALA A 39 -10.13 14.95 -15.91
C ALA A 39 -8.89 14.22 -15.39
N VAL A 40 -8.67 12.98 -15.81
CA VAL A 40 -7.52 12.17 -15.40
C VAL A 40 -6.45 12.16 -16.46
N VAL A 41 -5.19 12.32 -16.06
CA VAL A 41 -4.00 12.09 -16.88
C VAL A 41 -3.07 11.11 -16.16
N TYR A 42 -2.35 10.27 -16.93
CA TYR A 42 -1.43 9.29 -16.36
C TYR A 42 -0.28 8.99 -17.32
N PRO A 43 0.95 8.72 -16.81
CA PRO A 43 2.08 8.27 -17.61
C PRO A 43 1.96 6.80 -18.00
N THR A 44 2.50 6.43 -19.16
CA THR A 44 2.65 5.04 -19.58
C THR A 44 3.77 4.88 -20.61
N ALA A 45 4.60 3.84 -20.47
CA ALA A 45 5.53 3.38 -21.51
C ALA A 45 4.90 2.30 -22.41
N GLY A 46 3.69 1.84 -22.09
CA GLY A 46 2.97 0.78 -22.78
C GLY A 46 1.62 1.22 -23.37
N PRO A 47 0.73 0.26 -23.64
CA PRO A 47 -0.63 0.55 -24.12
C PRO A 47 -1.43 1.38 -23.10
N ALA A 48 -2.28 2.27 -23.60
CA ALA A 48 -3.20 3.03 -22.77
C ALA A 48 -4.20 2.11 -22.01
N ILE A 49 -4.66 2.56 -20.85
CA ILE A 49 -5.80 1.96 -20.14
C ILE A 49 -7.13 2.51 -20.66
N ALA A 50 -8.23 1.85 -20.31
CA ALA A 50 -9.59 2.25 -20.73
C ALA A 50 -10.19 3.36 -19.83
N ALA A 51 -9.36 4.33 -19.37
CA ALA A 51 -9.79 5.48 -18.58
C ALA A 51 -8.69 6.56 -18.65
N GLY A 52 -9.07 7.83 -18.49
CA GLY A 52 -8.13 8.93 -18.49
C GLY A 52 -7.43 9.17 -19.83
N ARG A 53 -6.51 10.12 -19.85
CA ARG A 53 -5.67 10.45 -20.99
C ARG A 53 -4.22 10.03 -20.73
N ALA A 54 -3.70 9.12 -21.55
CA ALA A 54 -2.32 8.66 -21.49
C ALA A 54 -1.34 9.78 -21.90
N ILE A 55 -0.22 9.84 -21.19
CA ILE A 55 0.98 10.59 -21.54
C ILE A 55 2.07 9.53 -21.77
N HIS A 56 2.47 9.33 -23.03
CA HIS A 56 3.48 8.33 -23.35
C HIS A 56 4.87 8.83 -22.98
N LEU A 57 5.61 8.01 -22.25
CA LEU A 57 6.99 8.23 -21.80
C LEU A 57 7.96 7.26 -22.48
N GLY A 58 9.25 7.58 -22.44
CA GLY A 58 10.33 6.73 -22.94
C GLY A 58 10.61 5.49 -22.07
N GLY A 59 10.07 5.45 -20.85
CA GLY A 59 10.22 4.31 -19.94
C GLY A 59 11.44 4.43 -19.01
N CYS A 60 11.93 5.64 -18.75
CA CYS A 60 13.01 5.88 -17.78
C CYS A 60 12.53 6.75 -16.61
N ASP A 61 13.33 6.76 -15.54
CA ASP A 61 13.01 7.50 -14.32
C ASP A 61 13.02 9.01 -14.56
N GLU A 62 13.93 9.51 -15.39
CA GLU A 62 14.04 10.94 -15.70
C GLU A 62 12.77 11.48 -16.37
N ASP A 63 12.17 10.71 -17.29
CA ASP A 63 10.89 11.08 -17.92
C ASP A 63 9.74 11.10 -16.90
N PHE A 64 9.74 10.15 -15.98
CA PHE A 64 8.73 10.08 -14.91
C PHE A 64 8.85 11.28 -13.96
N GLU A 65 10.07 11.60 -13.51
CA GLU A 65 10.35 12.77 -12.67
C GLU A 65 9.99 14.08 -13.36
N ALA A 66 10.37 14.23 -14.63
CA ALA A 66 10.04 15.41 -15.43
C ALA A 66 8.52 15.62 -15.56
N LEU A 67 7.76 14.53 -15.70
CA LEU A 67 6.31 14.59 -15.70
C LEU A 67 5.73 15.01 -14.34
N LEU A 68 6.23 14.44 -13.24
CA LEU A 68 5.80 14.84 -11.88
C LEU A 68 6.03 16.34 -11.65
N ALA A 69 7.16 16.86 -12.12
CA ALA A 69 7.53 18.26 -11.98
C ALA A 69 6.69 19.21 -12.86
N SER A 70 6.11 18.75 -13.97
CA SER A 70 5.53 19.63 -14.99
C SER A 70 4.16 19.22 -15.53
N SER A 71 3.45 18.31 -14.88
CA SER A 71 2.17 17.77 -15.37
C SER A 71 1.07 18.80 -15.58
N GLY A 72 1.14 19.95 -14.89
CA GLY A 72 0.09 20.98 -14.86
C GLY A 72 -1.25 20.42 -14.36
N ALA A 73 -1.21 19.39 -13.51
CA ALA A 73 -2.38 18.87 -12.82
C ALA A 73 -2.71 19.71 -11.59
N ASP A 74 -3.99 19.75 -11.19
CA ASP A 74 -4.43 20.44 -9.97
C ASP A 74 -4.05 19.64 -8.72
N ALA A 75 -4.05 18.29 -8.83
CA ALA A 75 -3.63 17.38 -7.78
C ALA A 75 -3.09 16.09 -8.38
N GLY A 76 -2.25 15.36 -7.62
CA GLY A 76 -1.64 14.12 -8.06
C GLY A 76 -1.57 13.04 -6.99
N LEU A 77 -1.56 11.80 -7.43
CA LEU A 77 -1.36 10.60 -6.63
C LEU A 77 -0.24 9.77 -7.26
N VAL A 78 0.78 9.43 -6.47
CA VAL A 78 1.90 8.58 -6.91
C VAL A 78 1.75 7.18 -6.30
N ILE A 79 1.98 6.17 -7.12
CA ILE A 79 2.10 4.76 -6.74
C ILE A 79 3.46 4.29 -7.24
N ALA A 80 4.36 3.96 -6.34
CA ALA A 80 5.72 3.55 -6.67
C ALA A 80 6.25 2.58 -5.58
N PRO A 81 7.37 1.88 -5.84
CA PRO A 81 8.10 1.15 -4.82
C PRO A 81 8.42 2.04 -3.62
N ASP A 82 8.39 1.46 -2.41
CA ASP A 82 8.44 2.23 -1.17
C ASP A 82 9.75 3.04 -1.03
N GLU A 83 10.87 2.51 -1.54
CA GLU A 83 12.18 3.18 -1.54
C GLU A 83 12.25 4.38 -2.50
N LEU A 84 11.47 4.38 -3.59
CA LEU A 84 11.45 5.46 -4.58
C LEU A 84 10.37 6.51 -4.28
N LEU A 85 9.29 6.08 -3.62
CA LEU A 85 8.12 6.90 -3.37
C LEU A 85 8.44 8.26 -2.70
N PRO A 86 9.32 8.36 -1.69
CA PRO A 86 9.62 9.64 -1.04
C PRO A 86 10.15 10.70 -1.99
N GLY A 87 11.09 10.32 -2.88
CA GLY A 87 11.67 11.23 -3.86
C GLY A 87 10.63 11.73 -4.87
N PHE A 88 9.81 10.84 -5.38
CA PHE A 88 8.74 11.21 -6.31
C PHE A 88 7.67 12.10 -5.67
N LEU A 89 7.36 11.89 -4.39
CA LEU A 89 6.44 12.76 -3.66
C LEU A 89 7.02 14.16 -3.43
N GLU A 90 8.33 14.30 -3.19
CA GLU A 90 9.01 15.60 -3.10
C GLU A 90 8.91 16.37 -4.42
N ILE A 91 9.15 15.70 -5.55
CA ILE A 91 9.02 16.31 -6.87
C ILE A 91 7.57 16.73 -7.12
N LEU A 92 6.60 15.85 -6.82
CA LEU A 92 5.18 16.14 -6.99
C LEU A 92 4.74 17.36 -6.15
N GLU A 93 5.11 17.42 -4.87
CA GLU A 93 4.69 18.51 -3.95
C GLU A 93 5.24 19.88 -4.36
N ASN A 94 6.32 19.94 -5.14
CA ASN A 94 6.84 21.20 -5.69
C ASN A 94 5.98 21.74 -6.86
N SER A 95 5.15 20.90 -7.48
CA SER A 95 4.40 21.24 -8.69
C SER A 95 2.88 21.21 -8.54
N THR A 96 2.36 20.40 -7.60
CA THR A 96 0.92 20.19 -7.47
C THR A 96 0.53 19.69 -6.06
N ILE A 97 -0.75 19.59 -5.82
CA ILE A 97 -1.29 19.08 -4.54
C ILE A 97 -1.14 17.57 -4.47
N ASN A 98 -0.38 17.08 -3.50
CA ASN A 98 -0.24 15.64 -3.23
C ASN A 98 -1.50 15.10 -2.52
N LEU A 99 -2.14 14.07 -3.11
CA LEU A 99 -3.30 13.36 -2.57
C LEU A 99 -2.91 12.16 -1.69
N GLY A 100 -1.64 11.78 -1.67
CA GLY A 100 -1.09 10.71 -0.86
C GLY A 100 -0.47 11.19 0.45
N THR A 101 0.36 10.34 1.04
CA THR A 101 1.12 10.67 2.25
C THR A 101 2.21 11.71 1.99
N SER A 102 2.81 12.27 3.06
CA SER A 102 3.93 13.21 2.92
C SER A 102 5.22 12.48 2.54
N PRO A 103 6.17 13.16 1.85
CA PRO A 103 7.49 12.58 1.57
C PRO A 103 8.21 12.09 2.84
N ALA A 104 8.11 12.83 3.94
CA ALA A 104 8.73 12.46 5.22
C ALA A 104 8.12 11.17 5.80
N THR A 105 6.79 11.04 5.77
CA THR A 105 6.11 9.81 6.23
C THR A 105 6.43 8.64 5.29
N ALA A 106 6.47 8.85 3.99
CA ALA A 106 6.84 7.82 3.03
C ALA A 106 8.27 7.32 3.27
N ARG A 107 9.23 8.23 3.56
CA ARG A 107 10.61 7.88 3.89
C ARG A 107 10.70 7.07 5.19
N LEU A 108 9.93 7.43 6.21
CA LEU A 108 9.86 6.67 7.46
C LEU A 108 9.30 5.26 7.24
N CYS A 109 8.23 5.11 6.46
CA CYS A 109 7.65 3.80 6.15
C CYS A 109 8.55 2.93 5.26
N ALA A 110 9.32 3.54 4.34
CA ALA A 110 10.26 2.82 3.49
C ALA A 110 11.39 2.14 4.27
N ASP A 111 11.83 2.75 5.39
CA ASP A 111 12.78 2.14 6.34
C ASP A 111 12.02 1.29 7.36
N LYS A 112 11.94 -0.02 7.11
CA LYS A 112 11.18 -0.96 7.97
C LYS A 112 11.67 -1.00 9.41
N LEU A 113 12.96 -0.77 9.65
CA LEU A 113 13.52 -0.72 11.00
C LEU A 113 13.07 0.56 11.73
N ALA A 114 13.24 1.70 11.09
CA ALA A 114 12.82 2.99 11.67
C ALA A 114 11.29 3.06 11.86
N CYS A 115 10.53 2.53 10.90
CA CYS A 115 9.07 2.43 10.98
C CYS A 115 8.64 1.56 12.18
N THR A 116 9.24 0.37 12.35
CA THR A 116 8.93 -0.53 13.47
C THR A 116 9.24 0.15 14.81
N HIS A 117 10.40 0.76 14.98
CA HIS A 117 10.76 1.47 16.21
C HIS A 117 9.80 2.63 16.50
N ARG A 118 9.42 3.40 15.48
CA ARG A 118 8.44 4.48 15.64
C ARG A 118 7.08 3.99 16.12
N LEU A 119 6.65 2.82 15.62
CA LEU A 119 5.40 2.18 16.04
C LEU A 119 5.51 1.67 17.49
N GLU A 120 6.61 1.03 17.85
CA GLU A 120 6.89 0.57 19.22
C GLU A 120 6.85 1.72 20.22
N GLU A 121 7.54 2.83 19.94
CA GLU A 121 7.54 4.04 20.76
C GLU A 121 6.14 4.63 20.98
N ALA A 122 5.25 4.45 19.99
CA ALA A 122 3.85 4.87 20.07
C ALA A 122 2.93 3.83 20.76
N GLY A 123 3.47 2.70 21.22
CA GLY A 123 2.70 1.64 21.85
C GLY A 123 1.85 0.81 20.89
N VAL A 124 2.15 0.84 19.60
CA VAL A 124 1.50 -0.02 18.60
C VAL A 124 2.08 -1.42 18.70
N PRO A 125 1.26 -2.48 18.76
CA PRO A 125 1.78 -3.83 18.69
C PRO A 125 2.45 -4.09 17.33
N VAL A 126 3.73 -4.44 17.33
CA VAL A 126 4.52 -4.77 16.15
C VAL A 126 5.13 -6.16 16.29
N VAL A 127 5.63 -6.70 15.20
CA VAL A 127 6.53 -7.85 15.26
C VAL A 127 7.90 -7.35 15.71
N GLU A 128 8.41 -7.93 16.79
CA GLU A 128 9.62 -7.45 17.48
C GLU A 128 10.86 -7.60 16.61
N VAL A 129 11.68 -6.56 16.54
CA VAL A 129 13.03 -6.63 15.98
C VAL A 129 13.90 -7.52 16.89
N VAL A 130 14.71 -8.35 16.27
CA VAL A 130 15.49 -9.37 17.00
C VAL A 130 16.69 -8.76 17.73
N ASP A 131 16.84 -9.11 19.01
CA ASP A 131 18.09 -8.96 19.75
C ASP A 131 19.04 -10.15 19.43
N PRO A 132 20.36 -9.95 19.35
CA PRO A 132 21.32 -11.04 19.11
C PRO A 132 21.24 -12.22 20.09
N LYS A 133 20.59 -12.04 21.24
CA LYS A 133 20.38 -13.10 22.26
C LYS A 133 19.09 -13.89 22.05
N ASP A 134 18.24 -13.44 21.16
CA ASP A 134 16.95 -14.11 20.90
C ASP A 134 17.19 -15.49 20.26
N ARG A 135 16.20 -16.35 20.43
CA ARG A 135 16.15 -17.67 19.78
C ARG A 135 15.08 -17.67 18.70
N GLY A 136 15.37 -18.33 17.58
CA GLY A 136 14.48 -18.47 16.43
C GLY A 136 13.17 -19.21 16.71
N PRO A 137 12.32 -19.31 15.68
CA PRO A 137 12.58 -18.91 14.31
C PRO A 137 12.45 -17.40 14.08
N PHE A 138 13.12 -16.92 13.02
CA PHE A 138 13.20 -15.50 12.65
C PHE A 138 12.77 -15.28 11.20
N VAL A 139 12.25 -14.09 10.92
CA VAL A 139 11.99 -13.61 9.56
C VAL A 139 13.06 -12.59 9.19
N LEU A 140 13.84 -12.91 8.15
CA LEU A 140 14.76 -11.98 7.52
C LEU A 140 14.07 -11.29 6.36
N LYS A 141 14.15 -9.98 6.29
CA LYS A 141 13.59 -9.20 5.19
C LYS A 141 14.48 -8.00 4.87
N PRO A 142 14.50 -7.49 3.61
CA PRO A 142 15.20 -6.26 3.30
C PRO A 142 14.71 -5.11 4.19
N GLN A 143 15.63 -4.25 4.66
CA GLN A 143 15.27 -3.04 5.39
C GLN A 143 14.49 -2.08 4.50
N PHE A 144 14.90 -1.96 3.22
CA PHE A 144 14.21 -1.21 2.18
C PHE A 144 13.71 -2.17 1.09
N GLY A 145 12.56 -1.86 0.47
CA GLY A 145 11.96 -2.67 -0.59
C GLY A 145 10.51 -3.04 -0.32
N CYS A 146 9.83 -3.54 -1.36
CA CYS A 146 8.40 -3.88 -1.35
C CYS A 146 8.16 -5.27 -1.97
N GLY A 147 6.90 -5.73 -2.00
CA GLY A 147 6.47 -6.91 -2.77
C GLY A 147 6.82 -8.27 -2.19
N SER A 148 7.19 -8.37 -0.92
CA SER A 148 7.60 -9.62 -0.25
C SER A 148 8.85 -10.27 -0.84
N GLU A 149 9.68 -9.51 -1.54
CA GLU A 149 10.92 -10.03 -2.13
C GLU A 149 11.98 -10.29 -1.06
N ARG A 150 12.76 -11.38 -1.23
CA ARG A 150 13.89 -11.76 -0.37
C ARG A 150 13.50 -11.90 1.12
N ILE A 151 12.26 -12.33 1.42
CA ILE A 151 11.83 -12.65 2.77
C ILE A 151 12.10 -14.14 3.03
N GLU A 152 12.83 -14.42 4.09
CA GLU A 152 13.27 -15.77 4.46
C GLU A 152 12.87 -16.09 5.90
N LEU A 153 12.44 -17.34 6.15
CA LEU A 153 12.30 -17.91 7.49
C LEU A 153 13.56 -18.71 7.83
N VAL A 154 14.18 -18.39 8.95
CA VAL A 154 15.42 -19.04 9.39
C VAL A 154 15.34 -19.38 10.89
N ASP A 155 15.95 -20.52 11.26
CA ASP A 155 16.04 -20.93 12.66
C ASP A 155 17.18 -20.22 13.41
N GLU A 156 18.24 -19.85 12.67
CA GLU A 156 19.41 -19.17 13.19
C GLU A 156 19.73 -17.92 12.36
N LEU A 157 20.18 -16.88 13.03
CA LEU A 157 20.61 -15.66 12.36
C LEU A 157 21.96 -15.87 11.67
N PRO A 158 22.13 -15.35 10.44
CA PRO A 158 23.44 -15.30 9.82
C PRO A 158 24.36 -14.34 10.62
N GLU A 159 25.67 -14.57 10.53
CA GLU A 159 26.68 -13.75 11.20
C GLU A 159 26.61 -12.25 10.82
N TYR A 160 26.10 -11.98 9.63
CA TYR A 160 25.92 -10.63 9.08
C TYR A 160 24.59 -10.51 8.32
N LEU A 161 23.78 -9.53 8.68
CA LEU A 161 22.46 -9.29 8.07
C LEU A 161 22.53 -8.54 6.73
N GLY A 162 23.60 -7.78 6.47
CA GLY A 162 23.73 -6.95 5.27
C GLY A 162 22.72 -5.79 5.27
N ASP A 163 21.94 -5.72 4.20
CA ASP A 163 20.87 -4.76 3.97
C ASP A 163 19.51 -5.22 4.54
N ARG A 164 19.50 -6.26 5.38
CA ARG A 164 18.30 -6.88 5.93
C ARG A 164 18.12 -6.56 7.41
N ILE A 165 16.87 -6.64 7.85
CA ILE A 165 16.47 -6.67 9.25
C ILE A 165 15.96 -8.06 9.59
N ALA A 166 16.06 -8.42 10.88
CA ALA A 166 15.51 -9.66 11.42
C ALA A 166 14.41 -9.33 12.42
N THR A 167 13.27 -10.02 12.29
CA THR A 167 12.17 -9.94 13.25
C THR A 167 11.83 -11.34 13.76
N LYS A 168 11.20 -11.44 14.93
CA LYS A 168 10.70 -12.72 15.44
C LYS A 168 9.62 -13.25 14.51
N TYR A 169 9.68 -14.54 14.20
CA TYR A 169 8.54 -15.19 13.54
C TYR A 169 7.38 -15.28 14.51
N ARG A 170 6.22 -14.83 14.07
CA ARG A 170 4.97 -14.95 14.82
C ARG A 170 3.99 -15.77 14.01
N GLU A 171 3.53 -16.86 14.60
CA GLU A 171 2.47 -17.68 14.01
C GLU A 171 1.15 -16.92 14.06
N GLY A 172 0.38 -16.95 12.97
CA GLY A 172 -0.91 -16.28 12.88
C GLY A 172 -1.40 -16.12 11.45
N GLU A 173 -2.57 -15.53 11.30
CA GLU A 173 -3.12 -15.20 10.00
C GLU A 173 -2.45 -13.95 9.43
N ALA A 174 -2.03 -14.03 8.18
CA ALA A 174 -1.55 -12.87 7.43
C ALA A 174 -2.75 -12.05 6.95
N LEU A 175 -2.95 -10.88 7.54
CA LEU A 175 -4.05 -9.97 7.22
C LEU A 175 -3.49 -8.59 6.83
N SER A 176 -4.32 -7.79 6.18
CA SER A 176 -4.04 -6.37 5.99
C SER A 176 -5.28 -5.52 6.24
N VAL A 177 -5.07 -4.27 6.60
CA VAL A 177 -6.13 -3.27 6.66
C VAL A 177 -5.87 -2.21 5.61
N SER A 178 -6.80 -2.06 4.66
CA SER A 178 -6.83 -0.92 3.76
C SER A 178 -7.57 0.22 4.43
N LEU A 179 -6.99 1.41 4.40
CA LEU A 179 -7.56 2.58 5.08
C LEU A 179 -7.29 3.89 4.32
N ILE A 180 -8.03 4.93 4.68
CA ILE A 180 -7.75 6.31 4.30
C ILE A 180 -7.54 7.14 5.56
N ALA A 181 -6.43 7.89 5.60
CA ALA A 181 -6.07 8.73 6.73
C ALA A 181 -6.13 10.23 6.36
N ALA A 182 -6.57 11.06 7.30
CA ALA A 182 -6.70 12.51 7.15
C ALA A 182 -6.39 13.20 8.50
N GLY A 183 -5.11 13.44 8.77
CA GLY A 183 -4.67 14.00 10.04
C GLY A 183 -4.97 13.07 11.23
N ASP A 184 -5.84 13.48 12.12
CA ASP A 184 -6.27 12.74 13.31
C ASP A 184 -7.40 11.71 13.03
N ARG A 185 -7.94 11.69 11.81
CA ARG A 185 -9.00 10.75 11.40
C ARG A 185 -8.47 9.64 10.53
N VAL A 186 -8.85 8.42 10.88
CA VAL A 186 -8.52 7.22 10.10
C VAL A 186 -9.82 6.47 9.80
N LEU A 187 -10.10 6.28 8.52
CA LEU A 187 -11.25 5.55 8.00
C LEU A 187 -10.76 4.18 7.48
N PRO A 188 -10.96 3.08 8.21
CA PRO A 188 -10.75 1.75 7.65
C PRO A 188 -11.75 1.50 6.52
N LEU A 189 -11.27 0.87 5.45
CA LEU A 189 -12.09 0.44 4.32
C LEU A 189 -12.46 -1.03 4.47
N THR A 190 -11.44 -1.90 4.55
CA THR A 190 -11.63 -3.35 4.67
C THR A 190 -10.48 -3.98 5.45
N ILE A 191 -10.77 -5.07 6.16
CA ILE A 191 -9.78 -6.07 6.55
C ILE A 191 -9.69 -7.07 5.40
N ASN A 192 -8.48 -7.45 5.02
CA ASN A 192 -8.23 -8.35 3.90
C ASN A 192 -7.39 -9.53 4.37
N LYS A 193 -7.71 -10.74 3.93
CA LYS A 193 -6.84 -11.89 4.12
C LYS A 193 -5.78 -11.90 3.02
N GLN A 194 -4.52 -12.04 3.41
CA GLN A 194 -3.42 -12.22 2.47
C GLN A 194 -3.20 -13.73 2.25
N LEU A 195 -3.22 -14.15 1.00
CA LEU A 195 -2.90 -15.51 0.61
C LEU A 195 -1.39 -15.57 0.41
N VAL A 196 -0.67 -16.07 1.42
CA VAL A 196 0.79 -16.14 1.44
C VAL A 196 1.22 -17.61 1.44
N SER A 197 2.09 -18.00 0.50
CA SER A 197 2.81 -19.27 0.53
C SER A 197 4.14 -19.07 1.26
N ILE A 198 4.54 -20.07 2.08
CA ILE A 198 5.81 -20.08 2.79
C ILE A 198 6.73 -21.23 2.35
N GLU A 199 6.34 -22.04 1.34
CA GLU A 199 7.08 -23.24 0.92
C GLU A 199 8.47 -22.94 0.34
N ALA A 200 8.59 -21.79 -0.38
CA ALA A 200 9.87 -21.37 -0.99
C ALA A 200 10.27 -19.94 -0.55
N GLY A 201 9.82 -19.50 0.61
CA GLY A 201 9.88 -18.14 1.09
C GLY A 201 8.48 -17.54 1.20
N PHE A 202 8.37 -16.30 1.68
CA PHE A 202 7.07 -15.63 1.78
C PHE A 202 6.65 -15.07 0.41
N GLU A 203 5.72 -15.74 -0.27
CA GLU A 203 5.19 -15.29 -1.55
C GLU A 203 3.73 -14.88 -1.42
N TYR A 204 3.44 -13.61 -1.70
CA TYR A 204 2.07 -13.11 -1.78
C TYR A 204 1.41 -13.57 -3.08
N GLN A 205 0.30 -14.29 -2.98
CA GLN A 205 -0.41 -14.90 -4.10
C GLN A 205 -1.75 -14.24 -4.42
N GLY A 206 -2.21 -13.31 -3.58
CA GLY A 206 -3.51 -12.66 -3.71
C GLY A 206 -4.21 -12.45 -2.38
N GLY A 207 -5.52 -12.19 -2.40
CA GLY A 207 -6.25 -11.92 -1.16
C GLY A 207 -7.74 -12.11 -1.25
N ILE A 208 -8.39 -12.10 -0.07
CA ILE A 208 -9.84 -12.11 0.10
C ILE A 208 -10.25 -10.76 0.68
N VAL A 209 -11.21 -10.08 0.07
CA VAL A 209 -11.66 -8.73 0.41
C VAL A 209 -13.19 -8.64 0.41
N PRO A 210 -13.83 -8.18 1.48
CA PRO A 210 -13.31 -8.13 2.84
C PRO A 210 -13.14 -9.54 3.41
N TYR A 211 -12.31 -9.65 4.44
CA TYR A 211 -12.19 -10.81 5.29
C TYR A 211 -12.88 -10.55 6.63
N HIS A 212 -13.84 -11.39 6.99
CA HIS A 212 -14.57 -11.29 8.26
C HIS A 212 -13.91 -12.13 9.34
N THR A 213 -13.74 -11.56 10.51
CA THR A 213 -13.13 -12.19 11.69
C THR A 213 -13.79 -11.68 12.96
N ASP A 214 -13.82 -12.50 13.99
CA ASP A 214 -14.29 -12.13 15.33
C ASP A 214 -13.33 -11.17 16.05
N ARG A 215 -12.13 -10.94 15.51
CA ARG A 215 -11.11 -10.02 16.04
C ARG A 215 -11.06 -8.67 15.33
N GLU A 216 -12.08 -8.31 14.58
CA GLU A 216 -12.15 -7.08 13.80
C GLU A 216 -11.76 -5.83 14.58
N GLU A 217 -12.33 -5.63 15.78
CA GLU A 217 -12.08 -4.44 16.59
C GLU A 217 -10.60 -4.28 16.99
N GLU A 218 -9.94 -5.40 17.35
CA GLU A 218 -8.52 -5.38 17.73
C GLU A 218 -7.62 -5.04 16.54
N ILE A 219 -7.91 -5.65 15.38
CA ILE A 219 -7.17 -5.43 14.14
C ILE A 219 -7.30 -3.99 13.69
N LEU A 220 -8.53 -3.46 13.65
CA LEU A 220 -8.79 -2.07 13.27
C LEU A 220 -8.16 -1.08 14.24
N ARG A 221 -8.12 -1.40 15.54
CA ARG A 221 -7.46 -0.58 16.54
C ARG A 221 -5.96 -0.50 16.29
N ALA A 222 -5.29 -1.64 16.08
CA ALA A 222 -3.86 -1.69 15.79
C ALA A 222 -3.52 -0.89 14.52
N ALA A 223 -4.30 -1.08 13.45
CA ALA A 223 -4.11 -0.35 12.19
C ALA A 223 -4.34 1.17 12.33
N LYS A 224 -5.37 1.59 13.08
CA LYS A 224 -5.61 3.02 13.36
C LYS A 224 -4.49 3.64 14.18
N MET A 225 -4.02 2.95 15.22
CA MET A 225 -2.89 3.40 16.02
C MET A 225 -1.63 3.58 15.16
N ALA A 226 -1.34 2.61 14.28
CA ALA A 226 -0.20 2.69 13.36
C ALA A 226 -0.32 3.89 12.41
N ALA A 227 -1.48 4.09 11.79
CA ALA A 227 -1.73 5.20 10.88
C ALA A 227 -1.52 6.56 11.56
N LEU A 228 -2.01 6.73 12.79
CA LEU A 228 -1.86 7.95 13.58
C LEU A 228 -0.41 8.16 14.02
N ALA A 229 0.27 7.11 14.51
CA ALA A 229 1.66 7.18 14.97
C ALA A 229 2.65 7.61 13.88
N LEU A 230 2.38 7.20 12.63
CA LEU A 230 3.18 7.55 11.46
C LEU A 230 2.75 8.84 10.77
N GLY A 231 1.60 9.41 11.14
CA GLY A 231 1.06 10.58 10.47
C GLY A 231 0.67 10.30 9.01
N LEU A 232 0.10 9.13 8.73
CA LEU A 232 -0.34 8.77 7.37
C LEU A 232 -1.40 9.74 6.86
N ARG A 233 -1.42 9.95 5.55
CA ARG A 233 -2.42 10.72 4.82
C ARG A 233 -2.74 10.03 3.49
N GLY A 234 -4.00 10.15 3.04
CA GLY A 234 -4.50 9.46 1.85
C GLY A 234 -4.66 7.96 2.09
N TYR A 235 -4.62 7.19 1.02
CA TYR A 235 -4.75 5.73 1.08
C TYR A 235 -3.47 5.08 1.62
N ALA A 236 -3.64 4.07 2.49
CA ALA A 236 -2.54 3.23 2.96
C ALA A 236 -3.01 1.79 3.22
N GLY A 237 -2.07 0.87 3.19
CA GLY A 237 -2.22 -0.52 3.61
C GLY A 237 -1.36 -0.81 4.84
N ILE A 238 -1.94 -1.44 5.86
CA ILE A 238 -1.24 -1.88 7.06
C ILE A 238 -1.26 -3.41 7.07
N ASP A 239 -0.11 -4.04 6.97
CA ASP A 239 0.03 -5.48 7.01
C ASP A 239 0.22 -5.97 8.45
N LEU A 240 -0.50 -7.03 8.82
CA LEU A 240 -0.50 -7.57 10.17
C LEU A 240 -0.35 -9.09 10.16
N VAL A 241 0.26 -9.63 11.22
CA VAL A 241 0.11 -11.03 11.62
C VAL A 241 -0.79 -11.10 12.85
N VAL A 242 -1.83 -11.93 12.77
CA VAL A 242 -2.86 -12.04 13.82
C VAL A 242 -2.81 -13.43 14.45
N GLY A 243 -2.01 -13.53 15.51
CA GLY A 243 -1.92 -14.70 16.39
C GLY A 243 -2.59 -14.42 17.73
N ASP A 244 -1.83 -14.41 18.82
CA ASP A 244 -2.31 -14.00 20.16
C ASP A 244 -2.75 -12.52 20.18
N LEU A 245 -2.01 -11.65 19.48
CA LEU A 245 -2.30 -10.24 19.26
C LEU A 245 -2.16 -9.89 17.79
N PRO A 246 -2.92 -8.90 17.27
CA PRO A 246 -2.63 -8.31 15.96
C PRO A 246 -1.34 -7.50 16.04
N ARG A 247 -0.31 -7.92 15.31
CA ARG A 247 0.98 -7.20 15.25
C ARG A 247 1.21 -6.65 13.85
N VAL A 248 1.56 -5.37 13.76
CA VAL A 248 1.95 -4.74 12.49
C VAL A 248 3.27 -5.33 12.02
N VAL A 249 3.30 -5.71 10.74
CA VAL A 249 4.48 -6.29 10.05
C VAL A 249 5.10 -5.29 9.10
N ASP A 250 4.26 -4.56 8.35
CA ASP A 250 4.68 -3.59 7.35
C ASP A 250 3.61 -2.51 7.13
N VAL A 251 4.03 -1.35 6.62
CA VAL A 251 3.15 -0.22 6.33
C VAL A 251 3.42 0.30 4.93
N ASN A 252 2.43 0.21 4.08
CA ASN A 252 2.46 0.68 2.69
C ASN A 252 1.75 2.03 2.61
N PRO A 253 2.43 3.19 2.54
CA PRO A 253 1.83 4.51 2.57
C PRO A 253 1.29 4.93 1.19
N ARG A 254 0.65 4.01 0.47
CA ARG A 254 0.15 4.13 -0.90
C ARG A 254 -0.96 3.12 -1.20
N PRO A 255 -1.68 3.24 -2.32
CA PRO A 255 -2.58 2.19 -2.79
C PRO A 255 -1.89 0.84 -2.92
N THR A 256 -2.56 -0.22 -2.48
CA THR A 256 -2.10 -1.61 -2.51
C THR A 256 -3.00 -2.44 -3.43
N THR A 257 -2.56 -3.63 -3.81
CA THR A 257 -3.29 -4.53 -4.72
C THR A 257 -4.69 -4.90 -4.21
N SER A 258 -4.94 -4.86 -2.90
CA SER A 258 -6.26 -5.06 -2.31
C SER A 258 -7.35 -4.10 -2.85
N ILE A 259 -6.96 -2.97 -3.44
CA ILE A 259 -7.88 -2.01 -4.08
C ILE A 259 -8.75 -2.67 -5.16
N VAL A 260 -8.24 -3.75 -5.77
CA VAL A 260 -8.96 -4.52 -6.80
C VAL A 260 -10.22 -5.18 -6.22
N GLY A 261 -10.09 -5.76 -5.03
CA GLY A 261 -11.25 -6.31 -4.30
C GLY A 261 -12.13 -5.21 -3.71
N ILE A 262 -11.55 -4.16 -3.16
CA ILE A 262 -12.29 -3.04 -2.54
C ILE A 262 -13.23 -2.37 -3.54
N GLU A 263 -12.78 -2.12 -4.78
CA GLU A 263 -13.62 -1.53 -5.83
C GLU A 263 -14.88 -2.36 -6.14
N LYS A 264 -14.81 -3.68 -5.92
CA LYS A 264 -15.94 -4.60 -6.16
C LYS A 264 -16.96 -4.63 -5.04
N VAL A 265 -16.52 -4.43 -3.80
CA VAL A 265 -17.34 -4.65 -2.61
C VAL A 265 -17.77 -3.35 -1.92
N MET A 266 -17.07 -2.24 -2.15
CA MET A 266 -17.35 -0.95 -1.53
C MET A 266 -18.32 -0.12 -2.41
N ARG A 267 -19.29 0.54 -1.77
CA ARG A 267 -20.24 1.40 -2.47
C ARG A 267 -19.72 2.81 -2.73
N GLU A 268 -18.90 3.32 -1.83
CA GLU A 268 -18.32 4.67 -1.93
C GLU A 268 -17.24 4.72 -3.01
N GLU A 269 -17.14 5.85 -3.71
CA GLU A 269 -16.08 6.08 -4.68
C GLU A 269 -14.74 6.32 -3.97
N LEU A 270 -13.72 5.52 -4.30
CA LEU A 270 -12.38 5.68 -3.73
C LEU A 270 -11.83 7.09 -3.95
N ALA A 271 -12.05 7.67 -5.12
CA ALA A 271 -11.62 9.02 -5.45
C ALA A 271 -12.27 10.07 -4.53
N ASP A 272 -13.57 9.91 -4.17
CA ASP A 272 -14.24 10.82 -3.22
C ASP A 272 -13.57 10.75 -1.85
N LEU A 273 -13.28 9.55 -1.35
CA LEU A 273 -12.63 9.36 -0.05
C LEU A 273 -11.20 9.94 -0.04
N ILE A 274 -10.43 9.75 -1.13
CA ILE A 274 -9.08 10.33 -1.28
C ILE A 274 -9.15 11.86 -1.32
N LEU A 275 -10.09 12.44 -2.06
CA LEU A 275 -10.27 13.90 -2.10
C LEU A 275 -10.74 14.45 -0.75
N ARG A 276 -11.66 13.78 -0.06
CA ARG A 276 -12.10 14.15 1.28
C ARG A 276 -10.97 14.12 2.30
N ALA A 277 -10.07 13.17 2.21
CA ALA A 277 -8.89 13.12 3.09
C ALA A 277 -8.01 14.36 2.96
N ARG A 278 -8.02 15.02 1.80
CA ARG A 278 -7.20 16.20 1.51
C ARG A 278 -7.93 17.52 1.66
N PHE A 279 -9.22 17.59 1.30
CA PHE A 279 -9.95 18.85 1.14
C PHE A 279 -11.19 18.99 2.01
N ALA A 280 -11.65 17.92 2.67
CA ALA A 280 -12.91 17.92 3.40
C ALA A 280 -12.82 17.08 4.68
N SER A 281 -13.86 16.33 4.99
CA SER A 281 -13.91 15.39 6.11
C SER A 281 -14.29 14.00 5.63
N LEU A 282 -13.63 13.00 6.19
CA LEU A 282 -13.96 11.59 5.95
C LEU A 282 -15.30 11.22 6.59
N PRO A 283 -16.09 10.31 5.97
CA PRO A 283 -17.26 9.74 6.62
C PRO A 283 -16.84 8.91 7.85
N GLU A 284 -17.80 8.51 8.67
CA GLU A 284 -17.52 7.69 9.85
C GLU A 284 -17.18 6.25 9.49
N ARG A 285 -17.81 5.73 8.42
CA ARG A 285 -17.64 4.38 7.89
C ARG A 285 -17.92 4.33 6.41
N VAL A 286 -17.50 3.24 5.77
CA VAL A 286 -17.87 2.87 4.40
C VAL A 286 -18.90 1.74 4.42
N THR A 287 -19.59 1.56 3.30
CA THR A 287 -20.55 0.47 3.07
C THR A 287 -19.89 -0.59 2.20
N VAL A 288 -19.75 -1.79 2.75
CA VAL A 288 -19.16 -2.92 2.06
C VAL A 288 -20.17 -4.05 1.91
N GLU A 289 -20.28 -4.62 0.71
CA GLU A 289 -21.25 -5.68 0.39
C GLU A 289 -20.61 -6.83 -0.38
N GLY A 290 -20.86 -8.04 0.08
CA GLY A 290 -20.27 -9.25 -0.50
C GLY A 290 -18.81 -9.43 -0.13
N SER A 291 -18.16 -10.39 -0.76
CA SER A 291 -16.73 -10.69 -0.61
C SER A 291 -16.20 -11.23 -1.94
N CYS A 292 -14.94 -11.01 -2.22
CA CYS A 292 -14.27 -11.55 -3.39
C CYS A 292 -12.85 -12.01 -3.08
N GLU A 293 -12.40 -13.03 -3.81
CA GLU A 293 -11.01 -13.47 -3.87
C GLU A 293 -10.38 -12.98 -5.17
N PHE A 294 -9.12 -12.60 -5.12
CA PHE A 294 -8.31 -12.31 -6.30
C PHE A 294 -6.94 -12.99 -6.20
N ARG A 295 -6.36 -13.30 -7.36
CA ARG A 295 -5.00 -13.84 -7.50
C ARG A 295 -4.08 -12.78 -8.11
N LYS A 296 -2.86 -12.67 -7.58
CA LYS A 296 -1.88 -11.66 -7.97
C LYS A 296 -1.50 -11.73 -9.45
N ASP A 297 -1.36 -12.92 -9.99
CA ASP A 297 -0.87 -13.18 -11.35
C ASP A 297 -1.83 -12.76 -12.47
N LYS A 298 -3.14 -12.81 -12.21
CA LYS A 298 -4.19 -12.53 -13.20
C LYS A 298 -5.14 -11.42 -12.80
N LEU A 299 -5.21 -11.11 -11.50
CA LEU A 299 -6.19 -10.22 -10.88
C LEU A 299 -7.65 -10.56 -11.26
N GLU A 300 -7.91 -11.84 -11.55
CA GLU A 300 -9.24 -12.36 -11.74
C GLU A 300 -9.99 -12.37 -10.41
N LEU A 301 -11.19 -11.79 -10.41
CA LEU A 301 -12.03 -11.68 -9.22
C LEU A 301 -13.06 -12.82 -9.22
N VAL A 302 -13.09 -13.57 -8.13
CA VAL A 302 -14.09 -14.60 -7.87
C VAL A 302 -14.94 -14.13 -6.69
N SER A 303 -16.25 -13.93 -6.91
CA SER A 303 -17.18 -13.60 -5.82
C SER A 303 -17.31 -14.81 -4.87
N ILE A 304 -17.11 -14.57 -3.58
CA ILE A 304 -17.35 -15.56 -2.54
C ILE A 304 -18.77 -15.30 -1.99
N ARG A 305 -19.58 -16.34 -1.93
CA ARG A 305 -20.96 -16.28 -1.40
C ARG A 305 -20.99 -16.57 0.08
#